data_b51c7ed4670d41acb1ca9dd316507565
#
_entry.id   b51c7ed4670d41acb1ca9dd316507565
#
_cell.length_a   1.000
_cell.length_b   1.000
_cell.length_c   1.000
_cell.angle_alpha   90.00
_cell.angle_beta   90.00
_cell.angle_gamma   90.00
#
_symmetry.space_group_name_H-M   'P 1'
#
loop_
_entity.id
_entity.type
_entity.pdbx_description
1 polymer ?
#
loop_
_entity_poly.entity_id
_entity_poly.type
_entity_poly.pdbx_seq_one_letter_code
_entity_poly.pdbx_strand_id
1 'polypeptide(L)'
;MLKGGLFLSSVLGIDKRFTIDIDFILRKIRMEHDTIIAIMKEICQIDADDNVTFQYIGDSKIKKDDVCGGFSINIEGKLDNVRQRFDIDLATADIVYPSDCDYEYQCLVTGEKIHLKSYSIESVIAEKMHTFLLKGVINSRAKDLYDLYILEKIVEKNNDNLKKAFMITCQNRKYETDKEAAIKILKSVSSNISQRNRWNLYTRKISYAKDISFDDVIASINRLIELLF
;
A
#
# COMPACT_ATOMS: atom_id res chain seq x y z
N MET A 1 2.08 -6.51 10.65
CA MET A 1 2.51 -5.12 10.37
C MET A 1 1.53 -4.51 9.40
N LEU A 2 1.04 -3.32 9.71
CA LEU A 2 0.13 -2.55 8.84
C LEU A 2 0.89 -2.06 7.61
N LYS A 3 0.26 -2.17 6.43
CA LYS A 3 0.80 -1.66 5.16
C LYS A 3 -0.31 -1.15 4.23
N GLY A 4 0.05 -0.85 3.00
CA GLY A 4 -0.89 -0.58 1.93
C GLY A 4 -1.77 0.65 2.13
N GLY A 5 -3.02 0.52 1.67
CA GLY A 5 -3.96 1.63 1.62
C GLY A 5 -4.33 2.17 2.99
N LEU A 6 -4.60 1.31 3.97
CA LEU A 6 -5.01 1.73 5.32
C LEU A 6 -3.88 2.47 6.05
N PHE A 7 -2.63 1.99 5.94
CA PHE A 7 -1.47 2.71 6.48
C PHE A 7 -1.35 4.11 5.87
N LEU A 8 -1.44 4.22 4.53
CA LEU A 8 -1.36 5.53 3.87
C LEU A 8 -2.51 6.45 4.25
N SER A 9 -3.72 5.92 4.37
CA SER A 9 -4.89 6.68 4.81
C SER A 9 -4.72 7.25 6.22
N SER A 10 -4.11 6.46 7.12
CA SER A 10 -3.88 6.90 8.51
C SER A 10 -2.76 7.95 8.63
N VAL A 11 -1.71 7.86 7.77
CA VAL A 11 -0.61 8.84 7.73
C VAL A 11 -1.02 10.16 7.09
N LEU A 12 -1.79 10.09 5.99
CA LEU A 12 -2.13 11.24 5.16
C LEU A 12 -3.44 11.92 5.59
N GLY A 13 -4.31 11.19 6.28
CA GLY A 13 -5.69 11.56 6.55
C GLY A 13 -6.64 11.07 5.45
N ILE A 14 -7.86 10.69 5.85
CA ILE A 14 -8.89 10.14 4.95
C ILE A 14 -9.30 11.12 3.84
N ASP A 15 -9.24 12.42 4.12
CA ASP A 15 -9.55 13.48 3.15
C ASP A 15 -8.57 13.53 1.99
N LYS A 16 -7.33 13.08 2.21
CA LYS A 16 -6.27 13.04 1.21
C LYS A 16 -6.04 11.66 0.62
N ARG A 17 -6.45 10.62 1.32
CA ARG A 17 -6.24 9.25 0.86
C ARG A 17 -7.22 8.27 1.49
N PHE A 18 -8.32 8.03 0.81
CA PHE A 18 -9.32 7.05 1.22
C PHE A 18 -8.97 5.63 0.73
N THR A 19 -9.27 4.63 1.55
CA THR A 19 -9.19 3.21 1.18
C THR A 19 -10.23 2.38 1.91
N ILE A 20 -10.62 1.28 1.29
CA ILE A 20 -11.37 0.18 1.91
C ILE A 20 -10.51 -1.09 2.02
N ASP A 21 -9.30 -1.06 1.43
CA ASP A 21 -8.40 -2.21 1.44
C ASP A 21 -7.65 -2.23 2.78
N ILE A 22 -7.64 -3.38 3.45
CA ILE A 22 -6.91 -3.62 4.69
C ILE A 22 -5.78 -4.59 4.36
N ASP A 23 -4.55 -4.10 4.40
CA ASP A 23 -3.37 -4.89 4.05
C ASP A 23 -2.47 -5.09 5.28
N PHE A 24 -2.09 -6.33 5.54
CA PHE A 24 -1.07 -6.67 6.53
C PHE A 24 0.04 -7.53 5.95
N ILE A 25 1.23 -7.39 6.52
CA ILE A 25 2.29 -8.35 6.32
C ILE A 25 2.48 -9.19 7.58
N LEU A 26 2.56 -10.50 7.39
CA LEU A 26 2.86 -11.43 8.47
C LEU A 26 4.37 -11.56 8.63
N ARG A 27 4.85 -11.48 9.87
CA ARG A 27 6.25 -11.69 10.23
C ARG A 27 6.33 -12.75 11.32
N LYS A 28 7.33 -13.63 11.20
CA LYS A 28 7.58 -14.72 12.17
C LYS A 28 6.43 -15.77 12.26
N ILE A 29 5.47 -15.73 11.36
CA ILE A 29 4.39 -16.72 11.25
C ILE A 29 4.56 -17.37 9.88
N ARG A 30 4.51 -18.70 9.84
CA ARG A 30 4.50 -19.44 8.57
C ARG A 30 3.17 -19.22 7.87
N MET A 31 3.23 -18.99 6.56
CA MET A 31 2.05 -18.82 5.71
C MET A 31 1.42 -20.18 5.39
N GLU A 32 1.09 -20.94 6.42
CA GLU A 32 0.34 -22.18 6.29
C GLU A 32 -1.15 -21.86 6.38
N HIS A 33 -1.92 -22.29 5.39
CA HIS A 33 -3.33 -21.95 5.26
C HIS A 33 -4.11 -22.19 6.54
N ASP A 34 -4.05 -23.42 7.08
CA ASP A 34 -4.84 -23.79 8.25
C ASP A 34 -4.47 -22.99 9.50
N THR A 35 -3.19 -22.67 9.66
CA THR A 35 -2.69 -21.83 10.75
C THR A 35 -3.26 -20.40 10.64
N ILE A 36 -3.25 -19.81 9.45
CA ILE A 36 -3.79 -18.47 9.23
C ILE A 36 -5.29 -18.45 9.51
N ILE A 37 -6.04 -19.42 9.00
CA ILE A 37 -7.49 -19.50 9.23
C ILE A 37 -7.82 -19.69 10.71
N ALA A 38 -7.07 -20.52 11.43
CA ALA A 38 -7.25 -20.70 12.88
C ALA A 38 -7.04 -19.36 13.63
N ILE A 39 -5.96 -18.66 13.34
CA ILE A 39 -5.68 -17.33 13.93
C ILE A 39 -6.79 -16.33 13.62
N MET A 40 -7.24 -16.26 12.36
CA MET A 40 -8.29 -15.32 11.97
C MET A 40 -9.63 -15.62 12.64
N LYS A 41 -9.98 -16.90 12.79
CA LYS A 41 -11.18 -17.31 13.53
C LYS A 41 -11.08 -16.96 15.03
N GLU A 42 -9.90 -17.13 15.62
CA GLU A 42 -9.65 -16.75 17.01
C GLU A 42 -9.77 -15.23 17.20
N ILE A 43 -9.18 -14.44 16.29
CA ILE A 43 -9.32 -12.97 16.31
C ILE A 43 -10.78 -12.54 16.20
N CYS A 44 -11.57 -13.18 15.35
CA CYS A 44 -13.01 -12.87 15.21
C CYS A 44 -13.83 -13.17 16.48
N GLN A 45 -13.30 -13.97 17.43
CA GLN A 45 -13.96 -14.29 18.69
C GLN A 45 -13.62 -13.31 19.83
N ILE A 46 -12.68 -12.40 19.59
CA ILE A 46 -12.30 -11.40 20.61
C ILE A 46 -13.47 -10.42 20.76
N ASP A 47 -13.96 -10.31 21.99
CA ASP A 47 -14.94 -9.30 22.37
C ASP A 47 -14.19 -8.01 22.74
N ALA A 48 -14.43 -6.93 22.00
CA ALA A 48 -13.83 -5.63 22.25
C ALA A 48 -14.73 -4.70 23.09
N ASP A 49 -15.85 -5.21 23.63
CA ASP A 49 -16.83 -4.46 24.45
C ASP A 49 -17.42 -3.23 23.71
N ASP A 50 -17.52 -3.33 22.38
CA ASP A 50 -18.02 -2.26 21.49
C ASP A 50 -19.30 -2.65 20.74
N ASN A 51 -19.91 -3.78 21.10
CA ASN A 51 -21.06 -4.39 20.44
C ASN A 51 -20.84 -4.78 18.97
N VAL A 52 -19.61 -4.74 18.48
CA VAL A 52 -19.26 -5.22 17.14
C VAL A 52 -18.82 -6.68 17.23
N THR A 53 -19.42 -7.53 16.42
CA THR A 53 -19.01 -8.93 16.29
C THR A 53 -18.45 -9.18 14.90
N PHE A 54 -17.42 -10.02 14.83
CA PHE A 54 -16.79 -10.41 13.58
C PHE A 54 -16.98 -11.89 13.29
N GLN A 55 -17.18 -12.23 12.04
CA GLN A 55 -17.28 -13.59 11.58
C GLN A 55 -16.38 -13.83 10.37
N TYR A 56 -15.55 -14.88 10.45
CA TYR A 56 -14.84 -15.39 9.30
C TYR A 56 -15.84 -16.00 8.30
N ILE A 57 -15.83 -15.53 7.05
CA ILE A 57 -16.74 -15.99 5.99
C ILE A 57 -16.02 -16.93 5.02
N GLY A 58 -14.75 -16.66 4.70
CA GLY A 58 -13.98 -17.46 3.76
C GLY A 58 -12.63 -16.84 3.46
N ASP A 59 -11.90 -17.46 2.55
CA ASP A 59 -10.62 -16.96 2.08
C ASP A 59 -10.36 -17.31 0.62
N SER A 60 -9.42 -16.64 0.03
CA SER A 60 -8.90 -16.94 -1.30
C SER A 60 -7.39 -16.71 -1.35
N LYS A 61 -6.70 -17.47 -2.19
CA LYS A 61 -5.28 -17.22 -2.47
C LYS A 61 -5.15 -15.98 -3.32
N ILE A 62 -4.33 -15.04 -2.88
CA ILE A 62 -3.95 -13.90 -3.72
C ILE A 62 -2.98 -14.43 -4.77
N LYS A 63 -3.45 -14.50 -6.02
CA LYS A 63 -2.57 -14.72 -7.18
C LYS A 63 -1.84 -13.41 -7.46
N LYS A 64 -0.66 -13.23 -6.87
CA LYS A 64 0.27 -12.21 -7.34
C LYS A 64 1.18 -12.86 -8.36
N ASP A 65 1.45 -12.16 -9.46
CA ASP A 65 2.51 -12.49 -10.43
C ASP A 65 3.91 -12.47 -9.78
N ASP A 66 3.99 -12.13 -8.50
CA ASP A 66 5.20 -12.02 -7.71
C ASP A 66 5.41 -13.27 -6.83
N VAL A 67 6.67 -13.53 -6.54
CA VAL A 67 7.23 -14.65 -5.77
C VAL A 67 6.60 -14.86 -4.38
N CYS A 68 5.80 -13.91 -3.90
CA CYS A 68 5.20 -13.88 -2.58
C CYS A 68 3.70 -14.16 -2.63
N GLY A 69 3.32 -15.37 -2.26
CA GLY A 69 1.92 -15.75 -2.06
C GLY A 69 1.27 -14.96 -0.91
N GLY A 70 -0.06 -14.91 -0.90
CA GLY A 70 -0.84 -14.30 0.14
C GLY A 70 -2.23 -14.91 0.23
N PHE A 71 -2.97 -14.51 1.26
CA PHE A 71 -4.38 -14.85 1.42
C PHE A 71 -5.19 -13.57 1.57
N SER A 72 -6.33 -13.52 0.90
CA SER A 72 -7.39 -12.55 1.15
C SER A 72 -8.43 -13.20 2.03
N ILE A 73 -8.62 -12.68 3.23
CA ILE A 73 -9.53 -13.22 4.23
C ILE A 73 -10.79 -12.36 4.23
N ASN A 74 -11.93 -12.98 3.92
CA ASN A 74 -13.22 -12.33 3.93
C ASN A 74 -13.86 -12.40 5.33
N ILE A 75 -14.14 -11.25 5.91
CA ILE A 75 -14.73 -11.06 7.23
C ILE A 75 -16.07 -10.34 7.08
N GLU A 76 -17.06 -10.74 7.88
CA GLU A 76 -18.28 -9.98 8.07
C GLU A 76 -18.27 -9.37 9.48
N GLY A 77 -18.32 -8.04 9.55
CA GLY A 77 -18.58 -7.29 10.77
C GLY A 77 -20.07 -7.04 10.93
N LYS A 78 -20.57 -7.15 12.17
CA LYS A 78 -21.96 -6.89 12.52
C LYS A 78 -22.03 -5.97 13.72
N LEU A 79 -22.81 -4.90 13.57
CA LEU A 79 -23.22 -3.98 14.63
C LEU A 79 -24.74 -3.83 14.55
N ASP A 80 -25.45 -4.28 15.56
CA ASP A 80 -26.92 -4.36 15.58
C ASP A 80 -27.50 -5.04 14.33
N ASN A 81 -28.22 -4.28 13.50
CA ASN A 81 -28.81 -4.76 12.23
C ASN A 81 -27.92 -4.47 11.00
N VAL A 82 -26.80 -3.78 11.19
CA VAL A 82 -25.86 -3.46 10.09
C VAL A 82 -24.87 -4.62 9.93
N ARG A 83 -24.69 -5.06 8.70
CA ARG A 83 -23.67 -6.06 8.33
C ARG A 83 -22.81 -5.49 7.21
N GLN A 84 -21.51 -5.59 7.40
CA GLN A 84 -20.54 -5.14 6.40
C GLN A 84 -19.49 -6.22 6.18
N ARG A 85 -19.30 -6.61 4.91
CA ARG A 85 -18.21 -7.49 4.51
C ARG A 85 -17.01 -6.67 4.05
N PHE A 86 -15.84 -7.15 4.39
CA PHE A 86 -14.57 -6.57 3.95
C PHE A 86 -13.49 -7.66 3.87
N ASP A 87 -12.46 -7.38 3.10
CA ASP A 87 -11.34 -8.28 2.91
C ASP A 87 -10.11 -7.77 3.66
N ILE A 88 -9.37 -8.71 4.25
CA ILE A 88 -8.06 -8.46 4.84
C ILE A 88 -7.03 -9.23 4.02
N ASP A 89 -6.16 -8.49 3.34
CA ASP A 89 -5.07 -9.05 2.55
C ASP A 89 -3.85 -9.30 3.43
N LEU A 90 -3.47 -10.57 3.54
CA LEU A 90 -2.31 -11.03 4.28
C LEU A 90 -1.21 -11.43 3.31
N ALA A 91 -0.06 -10.81 3.39
CA ALA A 91 1.10 -11.12 2.57
C ALA A 91 2.30 -11.53 3.43
N THR A 92 3.28 -12.19 2.81
CA THR A 92 4.59 -12.48 3.39
C THR A 92 5.69 -12.02 2.43
N ALA A 93 6.94 -12.11 2.88
CA ALA A 93 8.15 -12.00 2.08
C ALA A 93 8.55 -10.62 1.55
N ASP A 94 7.79 -9.56 1.78
CA ASP A 94 8.33 -8.23 1.55
C ASP A 94 9.33 -7.86 2.65
N ILE A 95 10.48 -7.32 2.25
CA ILE A 95 11.50 -6.83 3.17
C ILE A 95 11.25 -5.35 3.42
N VAL A 96 11.00 -5.00 4.68
CA VAL A 96 10.74 -3.62 5.11
C VAL A 96 12.02 -2.98 5.62
N TYR A 97 12.36 -1.78 5.17
CA TYR A 97 13.51 -1.02 5.66
C TYR A 97 13.15 0.47 5.83
N PRO A 98 13.45 1.10 7.00
CA PRO A 98 13.82 0.44 8.25
C PRO A 98 12.82 -0.60 8.71
N SER A 99 13.29 -1.65 9.39
CA SER A 99 12.42 -2.68 9.95
C SER A 99 11.80 -2.20 11.27
N ASP A 100 10.67 -2.82 11.63
CA ASP A 100 10.06 -2.68 12.95
C ASP A 100 9.67 -1.24 13.34
N CYS A 101 9.14 -0.47 12.40
CA CYS A 101 8.61 0.87 12.69
C CYS A 101 7.43 0.77 13.65
N ASP A 102 7.59 1.38 14.83
CA ASP A 102 6.48 1.59 15.74
C ASP A 102 5.57 2.67 15.18
N TYR A 103 4.28 2.42 15.21
CA TYR A 103 3.28 3.31 14.66
C TYR A 103 2.10 3.44 15.61
N GLU A 104 1.71 4.66 15.88
CA GLU A 104 0.51 4.97 16.65
C GLU A 104 -0.64 5.22 15.68
N TYR A 105 -1.49 4.20 15.50
CA TYR A 105 -2.70 4.31 14.70
C TYR A 105 -3.81 4.95 15.51
N GLN A 106 -4.39 6.02 15.02
CA GLN A 106 -5.54 6.68 15.65
C GLN A 106 -6.83 6.19 15.02
N CYS A 107 -7.70 5.58 15.84
CA CYS A 107 -9.03 5.16 15.40
C CYS A 107 -9.87 6.36 15.03
N LEU A 108 -10.46 6.35 13.83
CA LEU A 108 -11.21 7.48 13.29
C LEU A 108 -12.51 7.77 14.06
N VAL A 109 -13.13 6.76 14.64
CA VAL A 109 -14.42 6.87 15.32
C VAL A 109 -14.24 7.19 16.80
N THR A 110 -13.41 6.40 17.49
CA THR A 110 -13.22 6.53 18.94
C THR A 110 -12.14 7.54 19.30
N GLY A 111 -11.23 7.85 18.40
CA GLY A 111 -10.04 8.65 18.66
C GLY A 111 -8.96 7.93 19.46
N GLU A 112 -9.19 6.65 19.81
CA GLU A 112 -8.22 5.84 20.53
C GLU A 112 -6.96 5.60 19.72
N LYS A 113 -5.86 5.45 20.45
CA LYS A 113 -4.54 5.23 19.88
C LYS A 113 -4.13 3.77 20.07
N ILE A 114 -3.86 3.10 18.97
CA ILE A 114 -3.41 1.70 18.96
C ILE A 114 -1.95 1.65 18.52
N HIS A 115 -1.08 1.14 19.39
CA HIS A 115 0.32 0.91 19.06
C HIS A 115 0.49 -0.39 18.28
N LEU A 116 1.00 -0.29 17.07
CA LEU A 116 1.21 -1.43 16.18
C LEU A 116 2.49 -1.27 15.36
N LYS A 117 2.94 -2.34 14.73
CA LYS A 117 4.03 -2.27 13.77
C LYS A 117 3.50 -1.94 12.39
N SER A 118 4.18 -1.04 11.68
CA SER A 118 3.84 -0.64 10.32
C SER A 118 5.03 -0.70 9.37
N TYR A 119 4.75 -0.52 8.10
CA TYR A 119 5.78 -0.18 7.11
C TYR A 119 6.38 1.18 7.42
N SER A 120 7.63 1.37 6.98
CA SER A 120 8.18 2.72 6.82
C SER A 120 7.62 3.38 5.55
N ILE A 121 7.55 4.69 5.56
CA ILE A 121 7.17 5.47 4.36
C ILE A 121 8.14 5.20 3.20
N GLU A 122 9.42 5.05 3.53
CA GLU A 122 10.46 4.74 2.56
C GLU A 122 10.22 3.40 1.86
N SER A 123 9.82 2.36 2.61
CA SER A 123 9.46 1.07 2.02
C SER A 123 8.22 1.16 1.14
N VAL A 124 7.21 1.96 1.52
CA VAL A 124 6.03 2.17 0.69
C VAL A 124 6.40 2.85 -0.63
N ILE A 125 7.21 3.91 -0.58
CA ILE A 125 7.68 4.61 -1.79
C ILE A 125 8.51 3.66 -2.64
N ALA A 126 9.42 2.90 -2.03
CA ALA A 126 10.29 1.94 -2.72
C ALA A 126 9.49 0.88 -3.49
N GLU A 127 8.48 0.26 -2.86
CA GLU A 127 7.63 -0.73 -3.53
C GLU A 127 6.81 -0.13 -4.69
N LYS A 128 6.28 1.08 -4.51
CA LYS A 128 5.52 1.77 -5.56
C LYS A 128 6.42 2.21 -6.71
N MET A 129 7.62 2.73 -6.41
CA MET A 129 8.61 3.08 -7.44
C MET A 129 9.07 1.84 -8.20
N HIS A 130 9.37 0.73 -7.50
CA HIS A 130 9.67 -0.54 -8.16
C HIS A 130 8.53 -0.96 -9.11
N THR A 131 7.29 -0.94 -8.65
CA THR A 131 6.13 -1.31 -9.47
C THR A 131 5.95 -0.36 -10.66
N PHE A 132 6.18 0.94 -10.46
CA PHE A 132 6.16 1.94 -11.53
C PHE A 132 7.20 1.63 -12.61
N LEU A 133 8.44 1.37 -12.21
CA LEU A 133 9.53 1.09 -13.15
C LEU A 133 9.34 -0.26 -13.84
N LEU A 134 8.91 -1.29 -13.13
CA LEU A 134 8.67 -2.62 -13.70
C LEU A 134 7.54 -2.61 -14.74
N LYS A 135 6.43 -1.93 -14.45
CA LYS A 135 5.24 -1.94 -15.32
C LYS A 135 5.26 -0.84 -16.37
N GLY A 136 5.91 0.28 -16.12
CA GLY A 136 5.98 1.39 -17.06
C GLY A 136 4.62 1.77 -17.66
N VAL A 137 4.55 1.80 -18.98
CA VAL A 137 3.32 2.19 -19.72
C VAL A 137 2.15 1.23 -19.59
N ILE A 138 2.37 -0.01 -19.15
CA ILE A 138 1.28 -0.98 -18.93
C ILE A 138 0.69 -0.89 -17.52
N ASN A 139 1.23 -0.03 -16.66
CA ASN A 139 0.69 0.17 -15.32
C ASN A 139 -0.73 0.73 -15.38
N SER A 140 -1.69 0.00 -14.82
CA SER A 140 -3.10 0.40 -14.77
C SER A 140 -3.50 1.11 -13.47
N ARG A 141 -2.58 1.22 -12.49
CA ARG A 141 -2.87 1.68 -11.14
C ARG A 141 -2.62 3.18 -10.99
N ALA A 142 -3.55 4.02 -11.44
CA ALA A 142 -3.49 5.48 -11.25
C ALA A 142 -3.39 5.88 -9.76
N LYS A 143 -3.95 5.07 -8.85
CA LYS A 143 -3.85 5.22 -7.40
C LYS A 143 -2.39 5.20 -6.91
N ASP A 144 -1.53 4.35 -7.48
CA ASP A 144 -0.11 4.31 -7.12
C ASP A 144 0.64 5.57 -7.59
N LEU A 145 0.25 6.14 -8.72
CA LEU A 145 0.81 7.42 -9.20
C LEU A 145 0.44 8.57 -8.25
N TYR A 146 -0.82 8.60 -7.78
CA TYR A 146 -1.26 9.54 -6.76
C TYR A 146 -0.48 9.37 -5.46
N ASP A 147 -0.33 8.13 -4.98
CA ASP A 147 0.39 7.84 -3.75
C ASP A 147 1.86 8.31 -3.83
N LEU A 148 2.55 8.09 -4.96
CA LEU A 148 3.91 8.59 -5.18
C LEU A 148 3.96 10.13 -5.16
N TYR A 149 3.00 10.79 -5.81
CA TYR A 149 2.90 12.24 -5.84
C TYR A 149 2.73 12.82 -4.44
N ILE A 150 1.75 12.33 -3.69
CA ILE A 150 1.41 12.91 -2.38
C ILE A 150 2.51 12.62 -1.33
N LEU A 151 3.11 11.43 -1.37
CA LEU A 151 4.21 11.06 -0.48
C LEU A 151 5.47 11.87 -0.76
N GLU A 152 5.76 12.18 -2.02
CA GLU A 152 6.88 13.05 -2.38
C GLU A 152 6.68 14.46 -1.83
N LYS A 153 5.46 14.99 -1.92
CA LYS A 153 5.12 16.37 -1.60
C LYS A 153 5.00 16.69 -0.12
N ILE A 154 4.36 15.82 0.66
CA ILE A 154 3.89 16.21 2.01
C ILE A 154 4.44 15.35 3.15
N VAL A 155 5.08 14.24 2.86
CA VAL A 155 5.60 13.37 3.92
C VAL A 155 7.11 13.52 4.05
N GLU A 156 7.56 13.79 5.27
CA GLU A 156 8.98 13.74 5.60
C GLU A 156 9.50 12.32 5.43
N LYS A 157 10.65 12.20 4.83
CA LYS A 157 11.33 10.93 4.56
C LYS A 157 12.82 11.07 4.68
N ASN A 158 13.47 10.03 5.16
CA ASN A 158 14.92 9.97 5.18
C ASN A 158 15.44 9.46 3.83
N ASN A 159 16.18 10.29 3.11
CA ASN A 159 16.65 9.97 1.76
C ASN A 159 17.61 8.77 1.74
N ASP A 160 18.47 8.59 2.74
CA ASP A 160 19.36 7.45 2.81
C ASP A 160 18.60 6.14 3.05
N ASN A 161 17.59 6.19 3.93
CA ASN A 161 16.70 5.07 4.16
C ASN A 161 15.88 4.75 2.92
N LEU A 162 15.41 5.76 2.18
CA LEU A 162 14.66 5.59 0.93
C LEU A 162 15.50 4.88 -0.13
N LYS A 163 16.77 5.32 -0.34
CA LYS A 163 17.71 4.63 -1.25
C LYS A 163 17.90 3.18 -0.85
N LYS A 164 18.17 2.91 0.43
CA LYS A 164 18.37 1.55 0.95
C LYS A 164 17.11 0.69 0.79
N ALA A 165 15.92 1.24 1.11
CA ALA A 165 14.64 0.55 0.95
C ALA A 165 14.42 0.17 -0.52
N PHE A 166 14.71 1.06 -1.46
CA PHE A 166 14.56 0.80 -2.89
C PHE A 166 15.55 -0.27 -3.38
N MET A 167 16.82 -0.19 -2.99
CA MET A 167 17.82 -1.21 -3.33
C MET A 167 17.41 -2.59 -2.82
N ILE A 168 17.00 -2.69 -1.55
CA ILE A 168 16.54 -3.93 -0.93
C ILE A 168 15.30 -4.48 -1.67
N THR A 169 14.33 -3.62 -2.01
CA THR A 169 13.14 -4.00 -2.77
C THR A 169 13.51 -4.55 -4.13
N CYS A 170 14.41 -3.90 -4.87
CA CYS A 170 14.88 -4.36 -6.17
C CYS A 170 15.62 -5.69 -6.06
N GLN A 171 16.52 -5.86 -5.10
CA GLN A 171 17.25 -7.11 -4.86
C GLN A 171 16.28 -8.27 -4.52
N ASN A 172 15.35 -8.05 -3.60
CA ASN A 172 14.37 -9.05 -3.19
C ASN A 172 13.48 -9.52 -4.35
N ARG A 173 13.16 -8.60 -5.26
CA ARG A 173 12.31 -8.87 -6.43
C ARG A 173 13.10 -9.16 -7.70
N LYS A 174 14.43 -9.32 -7.60
CA LYS A 174 15.35 -9.62 -8.71
C LYS A 174 15.16 -8.67 -9.90
N TYR A 175 15.02 -7.38 -9.60
CA TYR A 175 14.84 -6.32 -10.59
C TYR A 175 16.08 -5.44 -10.64
N GLU A 176 16.75 -5.43 -11.78
CA GLU A 176 17.92 -4.59 -12.03
C GLU A 176 17.52 -3.34 -12.79
N THR A 177 17.94 -2.19 -12.33
CA THR A 177 17.70 -0.90 -12.97
C THR A 177 18.76 0.11 -12.56
N ASP A 178 18.91 1.13 -13.39
CA ASP A 178 19.75 2.29 -13.15
C ASP A 178 18.99 3.59 -13.43
N LYS A 179 19.61 4.72 -13.17
CA LYS A 179 19.01 6.03 -13.37
C LYS A 179 18.60 6.28 -14.82
N GLU A 180 19.41 5.86 -15.78
CA GLU A 180 19.13 6.08 -17.20
C GLU A 180 17.91 5.29 -17.66
N ALA A 181 17.82 4.02 -17.28
CA ALA A 181 16.66 3.17 -17.53
C ALA A 181 15.39 3.74 -16.86
N ALA A 182 15.48 4.20 -15.61
CA ALA A 182 14.37 4.80 -14.89
C ALA A 182 13.84 6.07 -15.60
N ILE A 183 14.74 6.96 -16.04
CA ILE A 183 14.38 8.16 -16.80
C ILE A 183 13.75 7.82 -18.16
N LYS A 184 14.25 6.78 -18.84
CA LYS A 184 13.67 6.31 -20.10
C LYS A 184 12.24 5.80 -19.91
N ILE A 185 11.99 5.04 -18.85
CA ILE A 185 10.65 4.57 -18.49
C ILE A 185 9.73 5.76 -18.18
N LEU A 186 10.20 6.72 -17.36
CA LEU A 186 9.43 7.92 -17.03
C LEU A 186 9.03 8.70 -18.29
N LYS A 187 9.95 8.92 -19.22
CA LYS A 187 9.67 9.60 -20.51
C LYS A 187 8.61 8.85 -21.31
N SER A 188 8.71 7.52 -21.39
CA SER A 188 7.72 6.69 -22.07
C SER A 188 6.34 6.79 -21.45
N VAL A 189 6.24 6.81 -20.12
CA VAL A 189 4.97 6.99 -19.39
C VAL A 189 4.41 8.40 -19.61
N SER A 190 5.24 9.42 -19.49
CA SER A 190 4.88 10.82 -19.63
C SER A 190 4.26 11.14 -21.01
N SER A 191 4.82 10.58 -22.09
CA SER A 191 4.33 10.76 -23.46
C SER A 191 3.15 9.84 -23.83
N ASN A 192 2.77 8.90 -22.97
CA ASN A 192 1.76 7.92 -23.28
C ASN A 192 0.34 8.45 -23.07
N ILE A 193 -0.44 8.56 -24.15
CA ILE A 193 -1.81 9.09 -24.15
C ILE A 193 -2.74 8.23 -23.24
N SER A 194 -2.57 6.90 -23.24
CA SER A 194 -3.40 6.02 -22.42
C SER A 194 -3.15 6.23 -20.93
N GLN A 195 -1.91 6.51 -20.50
CA GLN A 195 -1.59 6.82 -19.12
C GLN A 195 -2.20 8.17 -18.70
N ARG A 196 -2.10 9.20 -19.53
CA ARG A 196 -2.75 10.48 -19.30
C ARG A 196 -4.26 10.37 -19.21
N ASN A 197 -4.88 9.60 -20.08
CA ASN A 197 -6.33 9.36 -20.05
C ASN A 197 -6.77 8.60 -18.79
N ARG A 198 -6.01 7.59 -18.34
CA ARG A 198 -6.26 6.89 -17.08
C ARG A 198 -6.17 7.84 -15.88
N TRP A 199 -5.16 8.70 -15.86
CA TRP A 199 -5.04 9.72 -14.82
C TRP A 199 -6.25 10.65 -14.80
N ASN A 200 -6.66 11.18 -15.94
CA ASN A 200 -7.83 12.05 -16.06
C ASN A 200 -9.12 11.36 -15.61
N LEU A 201 -9.28 10.06 -15.89
CA LEU A 201 -10.41 9.28 -15.40
C LEU A 201 -10.36 9.08 -13.88
N TYR A 202 -9.18 8.89 -13.32
CA TYR A 202 -8.97 8.78 -11.88
C TYR A 202 -9.33 10.07 -11.16
N THR A 203 -8.82 11.21 -11.63
CA THR A 203 -9.06 12.52 -11.01
C THR A 203 -10.53 12.97 -11.08
N ARG A 204 -11.26 12.55 -12.11
CA ARG A 204 -12.71 12.79 -12.20
C ARG A 204 -13.53 12.03 -11.14
N LYS A 205 -13.04 10.88 -10.71
CA LYS A 205 -13.74 10.01 -9.73
C LYS A 205 -13.32 10.28 -8.30
N ILE A 206 -12.14 10.81 -8.09
CA ILE A 206 -11.49 10.90 -6.78
C ILE A 206 -11.30 12.38 -6.44
N SER A 207 -12.08 12.87 -5.47
CA SER A 207 -12.17 14.29 -5.10
C SER A 207 -10.82 14.86 -4.67
N TYR A 208 -10.04 14.16 -3.88
CA TYR A 208 -8.74 14.61 -3.38
C TYR A 208 -7.64 14.69 -4.46
N ALA A 209 -7.87 14.10 -5.63
CA ALA A 209 -6.92 14.14 -6.75
C ALA A 209 -7.35 15.13 -7.86
N LYS A 210 -8.51 15.78 -7.72
CA LYS A 210 -9.19 16.54 -8.79
C LYS A 210 -8.32 17.62 -9.43
N ASP A 211 -7.54 18.34 -8.63
CA ASP A 211 -6.76 19.51 -9.08
C ASP A 211 -5.29 19.18 -9.39
N ILE A 212 -4.95 17.88 -9.42
CA ILE A 212 -3.58 17.43 -9.68
C ILE A 212 -3.44 17.06 -11.16
N SER A 213 -2.55 17.74 -11.85
CA SER A 213 -2.27 17.44 -13.26
C SER A 213 -1.40 16.18 -13.40
N PHE A 214 -1.49 15.50 -14.54
CA PHE A 214 -0.60 14.38 -14.84
C PHE A 214 0.87 14.80 -14.88
N ASP A 215 1.14 16.02 -15.35
CA ASP A 215 2.50 16.56 -15.45
C ASP A 215 3.09 16.83 -14.06
N ASP A 216 2.29 17.25 -13.07
CA ASP A 216 2.73 17.39 -11.67
C ASP A 216 3.13 16.04 -11.08
N VAL A 217 2.37 15.00 -11.39
CA VAL A 217 2.69 13.62 -10.95
C VAL A 217 4.00 13.15 -11.57
N ILE A 218 4.18 13.35 -12.86
CA ILE A 218 5.42 12.99 -13.56
C ILE A 218 6.62 13.76 -12.98
N ALA A 219 6.45 15.05 -12.68
CA ALA A 219 7.48 15.84 -12.03
C ALA A 219 7.86 15.32 -10.64
N SER A 220 6.87 14.89 -9.85
CA SER A 220 7.13 14.27 -8.53
C SER A 220 7.86 12.94 -8.65
N ILE A 221 7.47 12.09 -9.59
CA ILE A 221 8.16 10.82 -9.84
C ILE A 221 9.60 11.06 -10.32
N ASN A 222 9.83 12.08 -11.13
CA ASN A 222 11.18 12.46 -11.53
C ASN A 222 12.06 12.83 -10.33
N ARG A 223 11.53 13.65 -9.39
CA ARG A 223 12.26 13.97 -8.15
C ARG A 223 12.55 12.74 -7.30
N LEU A 224 11.61 11.78 -7.22
CA LEU A 224 11.88 10.50 -6.56
C LEU A 224 13.00 9.72 -7.25
N ILE A 225 13.04 9.67 -8.59
CA ILE A 225 14.15 9.06 -9.33
C ILE A 225 15.49 9.72 -8.97
N GLU A 226 15.54 11.05 -8.92
CA GLU A 226 16.76 11.78 -8.51
C GLU A 226 17.19 11.44 -7.07
N LEU A 227 16.24 11.15 -6.18
CA LEU A 227 16.53 10.74 -4.80
C LEU A 227 16.96 9.28 -4.69
N LEU A 228 16.57 8.41 -5.60
CA LEU A 228 16.85 6.98 -5.53
C LEU A 228 18.21 6.59 -6.09
N PHE A 229 18.68 7.33 -7.07
CA PHE A 229 19.95 7.09 -7.78
C PHE A 229 20.97 8.22 -7.55
#